data_e824f804d46baa5c21fe957dc4047788
#
_entry.id   e824f804d46baa5c21fe957dc4047788
#
_cell.length_a   1.000
_cell.length_b   1.000
_cell.length_c   1.000
_cell.angle_alpha   90.00
_cell.angle_beta   90.00
_cell.angle_gamma   90.00
#
_symmetry.space_group_name_H-M   'P 1'
#
loop_
_entity.id
_entity.type
_entity.pdbx_description
1 polymer ?
#
loop_
_entity_poly.entity_id
_entity_poly.type
_entity_poly.pdbx_seq_one_letter_code
_entity_poly.pdbx_strand_id
1 'polypeptide(L)'
;MKPLRKYLLAWGAVLICQLCHAGDTLPTPDLLHSADRASELVSTQQQAAYKKVLDAYEAAQKQRPDDAALAIARCTFIQHYAWAEDLAWTDVASKDLDACRTRLEKQFPSNADALLFNLEQRFGKDATSVGEPLVARSAGWSTAQKARLHASLSRAYAMQKDDRRAGEEAVIAAHLDPASPQLIDAVRFLGTHGKVKEGVALLSASPVPKMAWQASRRINVAVDALTPAAALDELRRTDEAGLKIDTYTRARALQHAGNSTAAQSVLSADKAPIKNETPPLRQLRLDVAFDTHDANAAAAVIADEYSRTHNATRLASAYAHLLSLSPAAAFTRDLLPLAFSCLMTVAIIACLPGLLMFPVHYRGVVRLRKGEVSEPLFAGIGLRHAWYALSLFSVVLWLVMSFHSGTALIAQVKDKVGRVGWQSDLVIAYVWTLLFAAAGLAWIMRRIAWRGLWGRGAWQLKWMLPAAAVLSINVLRWATASHAPHVADTSVVSFAQSIVIGAKAMGSLPLAVAILCVAVPIIEELVFRGGLLGGLSRHLGFRWSNVIQAVVFASMHQDLRAFAYLFLLALVAGWLAKKTKGLAMPMLLHAVNNAIFVATVA
;
A
#
# COMPACT_ATOMS: atom_id res chain seq x y z
N MET A 1 -65.31 -30.08 -58.10
CA MET A 1 -64.87 -29.69 -56.77
C MET A 1 -63.94 -30.70 -56.06
N LYS A 2 -63.21 -31.54 -56.76
CA LYS A 2 -62.28 -32.53 -56.14
C LYS A 2 -60.78 -32.18 -56.20
N PRO A 3 -60.27 -31.26 -56.98
CA PRO A 3 -58.82 -30.96 -56.93
C PRO A 3 -58.38 -29.96 -55.82
N LEU A 4 -59.27 -29.06 -55.36
CA LEU A 4 -58.91 -28.03 -54.37
C LEU A 4 -58.61 -28.55 -52.96
N ARG A 5 -59.22 -29.69 -52.63
CA ARG A 5 -59.02 -30.32 -51.30
C ARG A 5 -57.68 -31.02 -51.12
N LYS A 6 -57.06 -31.46 -52.24
CA LYS A 6 -55.71 -32.05 -52.21
C LYS A 6 -54.58 -31.02 -52.05
N TYR A 7 -54.78 -29.83 -52.60
CA TYR A 7 -53.81 -28.72 -52.43
C TYR A 7 -53.89 -28.11 -51.04
N LEU A 8 -55.06 -28.00 -50.44
CA LEU A 8 -55.22 -27.51 -49.07
C LEU A 8 -54.60 -28.47 -48.01
N LEU A 9 -54.66 -29.77 -48.23
CA LEU A 9 -54.03 -30.79 -47.36
C LEU A 9 -52.51 -30.81 -47.56
N ALA A 10 -52.01 -30.60 -48.79
CA ALA A 10 -50.58 -30.49 -49.06
C ALA A 10 -49.98 -29.19 -48.46
N TRP A 11 -50.69 -28.07 -48.51
CA TRP A 11 -50.28 -26.81 -47.90
C TRP A 11 -50.35 -26.87 -46.36
N GLY A 12 -51.34 -27.50 -45.80
CA GLY A 12 -51.44 -27.75 -44.36
C GLY A 12 -50.31 -28.67 -43.84
N ALA A 13 -49.96 -29.72 -44.60
CA ALA A 13 -48.85 -30.59 -44.24
C ALA A 13 -47.47 -29.90 -44.37
N VAL A 14 -47.30 -29.02 -45.37
CA VAL A 14 -46.07 -28.20 -45.50
C VAL A 14 -45.96 -27.16 -44.38
N LEU A 15 -47.07 -26.52 -43.97
CA LEU A 15 -47.07 -25.61 -42.83
C LEU A 15 -46.82 -26.32 -41.49
N ILE A 16 -47.37 -27.51 -41.30
CA ILE A 16 -47.13 -28.30 -40.07
C ILE A 16 -45.70 -28.84 -40.04
N CYS A 17 -45.11 -29.21 -41.20
CA CYS A 17 -43.71 -29.60 -41.28
C CYS A 17 -42.75 -28.44 -41.01
N GLN A 18 -43.09 -27.20 -41.41
CA GLN A 18 -42.28 -26.01 -41.09
C GLN A 18 -42.37 -25.62 -39.61
N LEU A 19 -43.48 -25.89 -38.93
CA LEU A 19 -43.62 -25.65 -37.49
C LEU A 19 -42.95 -26.73 -36.63
N CYS A 20 -42.71 -27.92 -37.16
CA CYS A 20 -42.01 -29.00 -36.44
C CYS A 20 -40.46 -28.94 -36.60
N HIS A 21 -39.92 -28.13 -37.50
CA HIS A 21 -38.47 -27.97 -37.75
C HIS A 21 -37.92 -26.63 -37.29
N ALA A 22 -38.58 -25.94 -36.37
CA ALA A 22 -38.06 -24.70 -35.80
C ALA A 22 -36.83 -24.87 -34.90
N GLY A 23 -36.25 -26.09 -34.88
CA GLY A 23 -35.09 -26.43 -34.03
C GLY A 23 -33.74 -26.48 -34.74
N ASP A 24 -33.68 -26.61 -36.10
CA ASP A 24 -32.42 -26.90 -36.80
C ASP A 24 -32.18 -26.05 -38.07
N THR A 25 -32.82 -24.92 -38.24
CA THR A 25 -32.52 -24.05 -39.38
C THR A 25 -31.24 -23.25 -39.10
N LEU A 26 -30.18 -23.48 -39.88
CA LEU A 26 -29.00 -22.64 -39.91
C LEU A 26 -29.44 -21.18 -40.13
N PRO A 27 -28.77 -20.23 -39.45
CA PRO A 27 -29.07 -18.79 -39.62
C PRO A 27 -28.99 -18.40 -41.09
N THR A 28 -29.97 -17.64 -41.58
CA THR A 28 -29.95 -17.11 -42.94
C THR A 28 -28.78 -16.12 -43.11
N PRO A 29 -28.23 -16.00 -44.35
CA PRO A 29 -27.17 -15.04 -44.60
C PRO A 29 -27.48 -13.61 -44.12
N ASP A 30 -28.72 -13.17 -44.23
CA ASP A 30 -29.18 -11.85 -43.76
C ASP A 30 -29.08 -11.68 -42.25
N LEU A 31 -29.23 -12.75 -41.50
CA LEU A 31 -29.10 -12.75 -40.04
C LEU A 31 -27.61 -12.66 -39.63
N LEU A 32 -26.74 -13.26 -40.44
CA LEU A 32 -25.28 -13.24 -40.21
C LEU A 32 -24.63 -11.88 -40.57
N HIS A 33 -25.32 -11.02 -41.33
CA HIS A 33 -24.83 -9.64 -41.58
C HIS A 33 -25.00 -8.71 -40.35
N SER A 34 -25.74 -9.12 -39.33
CA SER A 34 -25.89 -8.38 -38.08
C SER A 34 -25.43 -9.24 -36.91
N ALA A 35 -24.26 -8.87 -36.33
CA ALA A 35 -23.74 -9.56 -35.14
C ALA A 35 -24.74 -9.52 -33.97
N ASP A 36 -25.45 -8.41 -33.80
CA ASP A 36 -26.45 -8.25 -32.73
C ASP A 36 -27.61 -9.23 -32.87
N ARG A 37 -28.16 -9.39 -34.08
CA ARG A 37 -29.25 -10.36 -34.36
C ARG A 37 -28.78 -11.81 -34.20
N ALA A 38 -27.55 -12.12 -34.61
CA ALA A 38 -26.98 -13.44 -34.41
C ALA A 38 -26.81 -13.75 -32.90
N SER A 39 -26.34 -12.78 -32.13
CA SER A 39 -26.18 -12.89 -30.67
C SER A 39 -27.54 -13.03 -29.97
N GLU A 40 -28.56 -12.30 -30.42
CA GLU A 40 -29.94 -12.41 -29.89
C GLU A 40 -30.51 -13.82 -30.15
N LEU A 41 -30.28 -14.39 -31.32
CA LEU A 41 -30.72 -15.76 -31.64
C LEU A 41 -30.04 -16.79 -30.70
N VAL A 42 -28.73 -16.69 -30.50
CA VAL A 42 -27.99 -17.56 -29.59
C VAL A 42 -28.51 -17.40 -28.16
N SER A 43 -28.72 -16.18 -27.70
CA SER A 43 -29.26 -15.88 -26.37
C SER A 43 -30.66 -16.46 -26.17
N THR A 44 -31.54 -16.37 -27.17
CA THR A 44 -32.89 -16.94 -27.13
C THR A 44 -32.87 -18.46 -27.05
N GLN A 45 -32.00 -19.13 -27.82
CA GLN A 45 -31.83 -20.56 -27.78
C GLN A 45 -31.28 -21.07 -26.44
N GLN A 46 -30.31 -20.34 -25.88
CA GLN A 46 -29.78 -20.63 -24.55
C GLN A 46 -30.84 -20.49 -23.47
N GLN A 47 -31.67 -19.48 -23.50
CA GLN A 47 -32.76 -19.30 -22.56
C GLN A 47 -33.82 -20.39 -22.66
N ALA A 48 -34.14 -20.84 -23.87
CA ALA A 48 -35.05 -21.98 -24.09
C ALA A 48 -34.47 -23.30 -23.52
N ALA A 49 -33.19 -23.55 -23.72
CA ALA A 49 -32.49 -24.71 -23.16
C ALA A 49 -32.44 -24.66 -21.62
N TYR A 50 -32.13 -23.47 -21.03
CA TYR A 50 -32.19 -23.25 -19.60
C TYR A 50 -33.56 -23.58 -19.01
N LYS A 51 -34.65 -23.11 -19.60
CA LYS A 51 -36.02 -23.41 -19.18
C LYS A 51 -36.32 -24.89 -19.21
N LYS A 52 -35.91 -25.58 -20.26
CA LYS A 52 -36.10 -27.03 -20.42
C LYS A 52 -35.44 -27.84 -19.30
N VAL A 53 -34.23 -27.41 -18.87
CA VAL A 53 -33.53 -28.06 -17.75
C VAL A 53 -34.21 -27.74 -16.42
N LEU A 54 -34.70 -26.50 -16.21
CA LEU A 54 -35.45 -26.14 -15.01
C LEU A 54 -36.73 -26.96 -14.87
N ASP A 55 -37.48 -27.18 -15.96
CA ASP A 55 -38.70 -28.02 -15.98
C ASP A 55 -38.36 -29.47 -15.61
N ALA A 56 -37.20 -29.98 -16.08
CA ALA A 56 -36.73 -31.32 -15.71
C ALA A 56 -36.38 -31.40 -14.21
N TYR A 57 -35.73 -30.37 -13.64
CA TYR A 57 -35.49 -30.30 -12.19
C TYR A 57 -36.81 -30.27 -11.40
N GLU A 58 -37.80 -29.50 -11.84
CA GLU A 58 -39.10 -29.44 -11.18
C GLU A 58 -39.86 -30.79 -11.22
N ALA A 59 -39.82 -31.46 -12.35
CA ALA A 59 -40.41 -32.80 -12.47
C ALA A 59 -39.72 -33.83 -11.55
N ALA A 60 -38.39 -33.80 -11.50
CA ALA A 60 -37.60 -34.67 -10.61
C ALA A 60 -37.86 -34.36 -9.12
N GLN A 61 -37.97 -33.06 -8.73
CA GLN A 61 -38.30 -32.69 -7.35
C GLN A 61 -39.72 -33.07 -6.92
N LYS A 62 -40.69 -33.05 -7.83
CA LYS A 62 -42.05 -33.58 -7.55
C LYS A 62 -42.04 -35.06 -7.23
N GLN A 63 -41.15 -35.84 -7.86
CA GLN A 63 -40.99 -37.27 -7.58
C GLN A 63 -40.20 -37.55 -6.29
N ARG A 64 -39.27 -36.64 -5.93
CA ARG A 64 -38.38 -36.77 -4.75
C ARG A 64 -38.37 -35.44 -3.94
N PRO A 65 -39.48 -35.13 -3.25
CA PRO A 65 -39.63 -33.84 -2.54
C PRO A 65 -38.63 -33.66 -1.40
N ASP A 66 -38.18 -34.74 -0.76
CA ASP A 66 -37.27 -34.69 0.40
C ASP A 66 -35.79 -34.77 0.01
N ASP A 67 -35.47 -34.77 -1.28
CA ASP A 67 -34.09 -34.80 -1.77
C ASP A 67 -33.46 -33.40 -1.76
N ALA A 68 -32.79 -33.09 -0.65
CA ALA A 68 -32.09 -31.80 -0.47
C ALA A 68 -30.95 -31.63 -1.48
N ALA A 69 -30.25 -32.71 -1.85
CA ALA A 69 -29.14 -32.63 -2.80
C ALA A 69 -29.64 -32.23 -4.20
N LEU A 70 -30.78 -32.79 -4.64
CA LEU A 70 -31.41 -32.40 -5.89
C LEU A 70 -31.90 -30.94 -5.88
N ALA A 71 -32.45 -30.48 -4.74
CA ALA A 71 -32.88 -29.10 -4.59
C ALA A 71 -31.70 -28.11 -4.64
N ILE A 72 -30.57 -28.43 -3.99
CA ILE A 72 -29.33 -27.64 -4.03
C ILE A 72 -28.75 -27.63 -5.45
N ALA A 73 -28.71 -28.82 -6.13
CA ALA A 73 -28.22 -28.93 -7.51
C ALA A 73 -29.00 -28.02 -8.46
N ARG A 74 -30.35 -27.95 -8.30
CA ARG A 74 -31.18 -27.01 -9.06
C ARG A 74 -30.78 -25.57 -8.83
N CYS A 75 -30.62 -25.12 -7.57
CA CYS A 75 -30.22 -23.76 -7.26
C CYS A 75 -28.81 -23.47 -7.77
N THR A 76 -27.87 -24.41 -7.70
CA THR A 76 -26.53 -24.29 -8.26
C THR A 76 -26.54 -24.13 -9.78
N PHE A 77 -27.41 -24.88 -10.47
CA PHE A 77 -27.60 -24.72 -11.91
C PHE A 77 -28.10 -23.31 -12.26
N ILE A 78 -29.11 -22.81 -11.55
CA ILE A 78 -29.65 -21.47 -11.75
C ILE A 78 -28.55 -20.40 -11.48
N GLN A 79 -27.79 -20.58 -10.42
CA GLN A 79 -26.69 -19.65 -10.04
C GLN A 79 -25.67 -19.47 -11.15
N HIS A 80 -25.32 -20.53 -11.87
CA HIS A 80 -24.37 -20.46 -12.98
C HIS A 80 -24.80 -19.42 -14.04
N TYR A 81 -26.10 -19.32 -14.32
CA TYR A 81 -26.64 -18.36 -15.29
C TYR A 81 -26.96 -16.98 -14.66
N ALA A 82 -27.34 -16.96 -13.39
CA ALA A 82 -27.60 -15.71 -12.66
C ALA A 82 -26.35 -14.84 -12.47
N TRP A 83 -25.13 -15.44 -12.58
CA TRP A 83 -23.85 -14.75 -12.44
C TRP A 83 -23.08 -14.59 -13.76
N ALA A 84 -23.69 -14.99 -14.88
CA ALA A 84 -23.07 -14.83 -16.19
C ALA A 84 -23.27 -13.38 -16.69
N GLU A 85 -22.18 -12.62 -16.75
CA GLU A 85 -22.22 -11.19 -17.10
C GLU A 85 -22.64 -10.92 -18.55
N ASP A 86 -22.46 -11.90 -19.45
CA ASP A 86 -22.65 -11.74 -20.90
C ASP A 86 -24.04 -12.20 -21.41
N LEU A 87 -24.97 -12.55 -20.52
CA LEU A 87 -26.28 -13.07 -20.92
C LEU A 87 -27.36 -12.00 -20.84
N ALA A 88 -28.09 -11.78 -21.94
CA ALA A 88 -29.17 -10.80 -22.03
C ALA A 88 -30.35 -11.10 -21.07
N TRP A 89 -30.46 -12.33 -20.54
CA TRP A 89 -31.54 -12.78 -19.65
C TRP A 89 -31.08 -13.12 -18.21
N THR A 90 -29.94 -12.58 -17.81
CA THR A 90 -29.37 -12.73 -16.44
C THR A 90 -30.36 -12.33 -15.36
N ASP A 91 -31.16 -11.29 -15.58
CA ASP A 91 -32.21 -10.85 -14.66
C ASP A 91 -33.29 -11.91 -14.40
N VAL A 92 -33.60 -12.73 -15.40
CA VAL A 92 -34.56 -13.83 -15.27
C VAL A 92 -33.97 -14.92 -14.37
N ALA A 93 -32.72 -15.33 -14.65
CA ALA A 93 -32.01 -16.30 -13.84
C ALA A 93 -31.79 -15.82 -12.39
N SER A 94 -31.54 -14.53 -12.17
CA SER A 94 -31.41 -13.95 -10.83
C SER A 94 -32.70 -14.05 -10.02
N LYS A 95 -33.85 -13.76 -10.63
CA LYS A 95 -35.18 -13.95 -9.99
C LYS A 95 -35.46 -15.42 -9.68
N ASP A 96 -35.10 -16.32 -10.60
CA ASP A 96 -35.24 -17.75 -10.40
C ASP A 96 -34.34 -18.23 -9.24
N LEU A 97 -33.14 -17.68 -9.09
CA LEU A 97 -32.22 -17.97 -7.99
C LEU A 97 -32.81 -17.55 -6.63
N ASP A 98 -33.37 -16.35 -6.54
CA ASP A 98 -34.00 -15.85 -5.31
C ASP A 98 -35.21 -16.71 -4.91
N ALA A 99 -36.03 -17.09 -5.89
CA ALA A 99 -37.16 -17.99 -5.67
C ALA A 99 -36.68 -19.40 -5.23
N CYS A 100 -35.60 -19.90 -5.84
CA CYS A 100 -34.99 -21.19 -5.48
C CYS A 100 -34.47 -21.18 -4.04
N ARG A 101 -33.75 -20.14 -3.64
CA ARG A 101 -33.20 -19.94 -2.28
C ARG A 101 -34.32 -19.91 -1.23
N THR A 102 -35.35 -19.11 -1.50
CA THR A 102 -36.53 -19.02 -0.60
C THR A 102 -37.23 -20.37 -0.43
N ARG A 103 -37.36 -21.13 -1.50
CA ARG A 103 -37.92 -22.49 -1.45
C ARG A 103 -37.02 -23.45 -0.65
N LEU A 104 -35.68 -23.37 -0.88
CA LEU A 104 -34.70 -24.21 -0.20
C LEU A 104 -34.71 -23.97 1.31
N GLU A 105 -34.78 -22.72 1.77
CA GLU A 105 -34.88 -22.36 3.20
C GLU A 105 -36.14 -22.89 3.85
N LYS A 106 -37.29 -22.82 3.16
CA LYS A 106 -38.58 -23.32 3.69
C LYS A 106 -38.65 -24.82 3.75
N GLN A 107 -38.13 -25.51 2.74
CA GLN A 107 -38.25 -26.95 2.59
C GLN A 107 -37.21 -27.74 3.41
N PHE A 108 -36.00 -27.15 3.56
CA PHE A 108 -34.86 -27.79 4.24
C PHE A 108 -34.22 -26.92 5.35
N PRO A 109 -35.01 -26.46 6.35
CA PRO A 109 -34.56 -25.48 7.35
C PRO A 109 -33.48 -25.98 8.31
N SER A 110 -33.25 -27.30 8.37
CA SER A 110 -32.23 -27.94 9.22
C SER A 110 -31.13 -28.64 8.43
N ASN A 111 -31.21 -28.67 7.10
CA ASN A 111 -30.19 -29.32 6.29
C ASN A 111 -28.96 -28.43 6.16
N ALA A 112 -27.78 -28.93 6.60
CA ALA A 112 -26.54 -28.16 6.65
C ALA A 112 -26.12 -27.64 5.27
N ASP A 113 -26.20 -28.44 4.22
CA ASP A 113 -25.76 -28.02 2.87
C ASP A 113 -26.71 -26.99 2.25
N ALA A 114 -28.02 -27.08 2.53
CA ALA A 114 -28.98 -26.07 2.12
C ALA A 114 -28.75 -24.73 2.82
N LEU A 115 -28.48 -24.76 4.12
CA LEU A 115 -28.13 -23.56 4.90
C LEU A 115 -26.82 -22.93 4.42
N LEU A 116 -25.80 -23.74 4.15
CA LEU A 116 -24.52 -23.28 3.62
C LEU A 116 -24.64 -22.69 2.23
N PHE A 117 -25.40 -23.33 1.33
CA PHE A 117 -25.66 -22.79 0.00
C PHE A 117 -26.25 -21.37 0.08
N ASN A 118 -27.24 -21.18 0.95
CA ASN A 118 -27.85 -19.86 1.15
C ASN A 118 -26.90 -18.84 1.79
N LEU A 119 -26.04 -19.25 2.73
CA LEU A 119 -25.04 -18.41 3.35
C LEU A 119 -23.97 -17.96 2.33
N GLU A 120 -23.52 -18.88 1.47
CA GLU A 120 -22.48 -18.62 0.45
C GLU A 120 -22.91 -17.59 -0.60
N GLN A 121 -24.21 -17.35 -0.75
CA GLN A 121 -24.80 -16.33 -1.64
C GLN A 121 -24.95 -14.94 -0.98
N ARG A 122 -24.66 -14.82 0.32
CA ARG A 122 -24.79 -13.59 1.08
C ARG A 122 -23.45 -12.91 1.25
N PHE A 123 -23.46 -11.60 1.48
CA PHE A 123 -22.26 -10.78 1.56
C PHE A 123 -22.27 -9.88 2.77
N GLY A 124 -21.08 -9.57 3.29
CA GLY A 124 -20.88 -8.59 4.36
C GLY A 124 -21.78 -8.85 5.58
N LYS A 125 -22.49 -7.82 6.03
CA LYS A 125 -23.34 -7.90 7.24
C LYS A 125 -24.50 -8.89 7.13
N ASP A 126 -25.06 -9.06 5.94
CA ASP A 126 -26.15 -10.03 5.73
C ASP A 126 -25.63 -11.46 5.92
N ALA A 127 -24.44 -11.76 5.44
CA ALA A 127 -23.81 -13.07 5.65
C ALA A 127 -23.47 -13.31 7.13
N THR A 128 -22.94 -12.34 7.85
CA THR A 128 -22.61 -12.53 9.28
C THR A 128 -23.86 -12.67 10.14
N SER A 129 -24.93 -11.93 9.88
CA SER A 129 -26.19 -12.04 10.63
C SER A 129 -26.83 -13.43 10.52
N VAL A 130 -26.63 -14.13 9.40
CA VAL A 130 -27.12 -15.50 9.18
C VAL A 130 -26.11 -16.54 9.65
N GLY A 131 -24.82 -16.31 9.37
CA GLY A 131 -23.76 -17.29 9.61
C GLY A 131 -23.37 -17.45 11.09
N GLU A 132 -23.30 -16.35 11.87
CA GLU A 132 -22.95 -16.44 13.30
C GLU A 132 -23.89 -17.36 14.10
N PRO A 133 -25.23 -17.29 13.97
CA PRO A 133 -26.13 -18.23 14.62
C PRO A 133 -25.94 -19.68 14.18
N LEU A 134 -25.46 -19.92 12.94
CA LEU A 134 -25.22 -21.27 12.44
C LEU A 134 -24.01 -21.92 13.12
N VAL A 135 -23.03 -21.15 13.61
CA VAL A 135 -21.89 -21.71 14.36
C VAL A 135 -22.36 -22.51 15.57
N ALA A 136 -23.28 -21.95 16.37
CA ALA A 136 -23.85 -22.65 17.54
C ALA A 136 -24.66 -23.91 17.14
N ARG A 137 -25.29 -23.90 15.95
CA ARG A 137 -26.11 -25.01 15.44
C ARG A 137 -25.30 -26.09 14.72
N SER A 138 -24.01 -25.81 14.42
CA SER A 138 -23.16 -26.68 13.62
C SER A 138 -22.55 -27.88 14.36
N ALA A 139 -22.90 -28.12 15.64
CA ALA A 139 -22.27 -29.16 16.46
C ALA A 139 -22.28 -30.54 15.78
N GLY A 140 -23.39 -30.92 15.17
CA GLY A 140 -23.56 -32.19 14.45
C GLY A 140 -23.11 -32.18 12.98
N TRP A 141 -22.55 -31.09 12.47
CA TRP A 141 -22.15 -30.98 11.07
C TRP A 141 -20.82 -31.71 10.82
N SER A 142 -20.61 -32.15 9.59
CA SER A 142 -19.33 -32.71 9.16
C SER A 142 -18.21 -31.65 9.21
N THR A 143 -16.96 -32.11 9.28
CA THR A 143 -15.79 -31.23 9.26
C THR A 143 -15.76 -30.34 8.00
N ALA A 144 -16.11 -30.90 6.84
CA ALA A 144 -16.20 -30.15 5.58
C ALA A 144 -17.29 -29.07 5.61
N GLN A 145 -18.46 -29.35 6.19
CA GLN A 145 -19.53 -28.37 6.34
C GLN A 145 -19.13 -27.23 7.29
N LYS A 146 -18.48 -27.55 8.41
CA LYS A 146 -17.94 -26.55 9.33
C LYS A 146 -16.87 -25.69 8.66
N ALA A 147 -15.97 -26.29 7.88
CA ALA A 147 -14.96 -25.56 7.12
C ALA A 147 -15.60 -24.54 6.15
N ARG A 148 -16.65 -24.94 5.42
CA ARG A 148 -17.41 -24.04 4.53
C ARG A 148 -18.09 -22.90 5.27
N LEU A 149 -18.66 -23.17 6.46
CA LEU A 149 -19.27 -22.14 7.32
C LEU A 149 -18.25 -21.06 7.69
N HIS A 150 -17.11 -21.48 8.27
CA HIS A 150 -16.06 -20.57 8.69
C HIS A 150 -15.40 -19.84 7.50
N ALA A 151 -15.26 -20.50 6.35
CA ALA A 151 -14.79 -19.87 5.12
C ALA A 151 -15.74 -18.76 4.63
N SER A 152 -17.05 -18.97 4.76
CA SER A 152 -18.05 -17.94 4.40
C SER A 152 -18.05 -16.77 5.36
N LEU A 153 -17.91 -17.02 6.66
CA LEU A 153 -17.78 -15.98 7.68
C LEU A 153 -16.50 -15.17 7.49
N SER A 154 -15.37 -15.81 7.19
CA SER A 154 -14.10 -15.14 6.88
C SER A 154 -14.27 -14.13 5.73
N ARG A 155 -14.88 -14.54 4.62
CA ARG A 155 -15.18 -13.64 3.49
C ARG A 155 -16.09 -12.49 3.89
N ALA A 156 -17.12 -12.78 4.69
CA ALA A 156 -18.10 -11.79 5.13
C ALA A 156 -17.46 -10.71 6.02
N TYR A 157 -16.58 -11.08 6.96
CA TYR A 157 -15.83 -10.15 7.78
C TYR A 157 -14.80 -9.35 6.99
N ALA A 158 -14.11 -9.97 6.03
CA ALA A 158 -13.17 -9.28 5.15
C ALA A 158 -13.86 -8.15 4.35
N MET A 159 -15.08 -8.40 3.85
CA MET A 159 -15.88 -7.36 3.17
C MET A 159 -16.30 -6.22 4.11
N GLN A 160 -16.42 -6.48 5.42
CA GLN A 160 -16.70 -5.48 6.45
C GLN A 160 -15.44 -4.75 6.93
N LYS A 161 -14.25 -5.13 6.42
CA LYS A 161 -12.93 -4.65 6.86
C LYS A 161 -12.62 -4.98 8.33
N ASP A 162 -13.20 -6.05 8.85
CA ASP A 162 -12.84 -6.63 10.14
C ASP A 162 -11.77 -7.71 9.91
N ASP A 163 -10.54 -7.26 9.65
CA ASP A 163 -9.42 -8.13 9.29
C ASP A 163 -9.08 -9.13 10.40
N ARG A 164 -9.33 -8.78 11.66
CA ARG A 164 -9.09 -9.67 12.79
C ARG A 164 -10.03 -10.88 12.77
N ARG A 165 -11.35 -10.64 12.73
CA ARG A 165 -12.32 -11.74 12.68
C ARG A 165 -12.23 -12.52 11.38
N ALA A 166 -11.99 -11.84 10.27
CA ALA A 166 -11.77 -12.51 8.99
C ALA A 166 -10.61 -13.51 9.06
N GLY A 167 -9.49 -13.11 9.69
CA GLY A 167 -8.33 -13.97 9.86
C GLY A 167 -8.57 -15.12 10.84
N GLU A 168 -9.23 -14.88 11.98
CA GLU A 168 -9.60 -15.91 12.95
C GLU A 168 -10.46 -16.99 12.29
N GLU A 169 -11.49 -16.62 11.55
CA GLU A 169 -12.37 -17.53 10.82
C GLU A 169 -11.65 -18.28 9.69
N ALA A 170 -10.72 -17.60 8.98
CA ALA A 170 -9.89 -18.26 7.97
C ALA A 170 -9.02 -19.37 8.57
N VAL A 171 -8.42 -19.12 9.74
CA VAL A 171 -7.59 -20.11 10.45
C VAL A 171 -8.43 -21.32 10.85
N ILE A 172 -9.63 -21.12 11.40
CA ILE A 172 -10.53 -22.22 11.73
C ILE A 172 -10.90 -23.02 10.48
N ALA A 173 -11.27 -22.34 9.40
CA ALA A 173 -11.65 -23.01 8.14
C ALA A 173 -10.49 -23.86 7.59
N ALA A 174 -9.25 -23.33 7.59
CA ALA A 174 -8.07 -24.00 7.05
C ALA A 174 -7.59 -25.17 7.94
N HIS A 175 -7.79 -25.11 9.27
CA HIS A 175 -7.53 -26.25 10.16
C HIS A 175 -8.55 -27.38 9.97
N LEU A 176 -9.81 -27.06 9.70
CA LEU A 176 -10.85 -28.04 9.44
C LEU A 176 -10.70 -28.67 8.05
N ASP A 177 -10.31 -27.88 7.07
CA ASP A 177 -10.02 -28.33 5.70
C ASP A 177 -8.74 -27.65 5.16
N PRO A 178 -7.60 -28.35 5.16
CA PRO A 178 -6.35 -27.83 4.60
C PRO A 178 -6.41 -27.49 3.09
N ALA A 179 -7.44 -27.93 2.38
CA ALA A 179 -7.71 -27.54 0.99
C ALA A 179 -8.60 -26.30 0.87
N SER A 180 -9.00 -25.71 1.99
CA SER A 180 -9.87 -24.52 2.03
C SER A 180 -9.31 -23.37 1.18
N PRO A 181 -10.15 -22.66 0.43
CA PRO A 181 -9.76 -21.46 -0.30
C PRO A 181 -9.24 -20.33 0.60
N GLN A 182 -9.56 -20.37 1.92
CA GLN A 182 -9.08 -19.41 2.93
C GLN A 182 -7.66 -19.72 3.46
N LEU A 183 -7.01 -20.80 3.02
CA LEU A 183 -5.66 -21.16 3.46
C LEU A 183 -4.66 -19.97 3.38
N ILE A 184 -4.68 -19.24 2.28
CA ILE A 184 -3.77 -18.10 2.06
C ILE A 184 -3.99 -16.99 3.09
N ASP A 185 -5.25 -16.68 3.39
CA ASP A 185 -5.62 -15.64 4.35
C ASP A 185 -5.32 -16.08 5.79
N ALA A 186 -5.55 -17.36 6.10
CA ALA A 186 -5.17 -17.97 7.37
C ALA A 186 -3.64 -17.90 7.62
N VAL A 187 -2.84 -18.30 6.64
CA VAL A 187 -1.38 -18.27 6.72
C VAL A 187 -0.87 -16.83 6.88
N ARG A 188 -1.42 -15.90 6.11
CA ARG A 188 -1.08 -14.46 6.23
C ARG A 188 -1.42 -13.92 7.61
N PHE A 189 -2.62 -14.23 8.11
CA PHE A 189 -3.05 -13.80 9.45
C PHE A 189 -2.12 -14.34 10.54
N LEU A 190 -1.81 -15.63 10.52
CA LEU A 190 -0.91 -16.25 11.49
C LEU A 190 0.49 -15.64 11.45
N GLY A 191 1.04 -15.43 10.26
CA GLY A 191 2.37 -14.83 10.10
C GLY A 191 2.44 -13.39 10.62
N THR A 192 1.46 -12.55 10.28
CA THR A 192 1.40 -11.15 10.73
C THR A 192 1.14 -10.99 12.24
N HIS A 193 0.55 -11.99 12.89
CA HIS A 193 0.30 -12.02 14.34
C HIS A 193 1.36 -12.80 15.14
N GLY A 194 2.54 -13.06 14.53
CA GLY A 194 3.68 -13.70 15.21
C GLY A 194 3.55 -15.22 15.39
N LYS A 195 2.49 -15.86 14.87
CA LYS A 195 2.26 -17.31 14.93
C LYS A 195 2.87 -18.03 13.72
N VAL A 196 4.09 -17.66 13.35
CA VAL A 196 4.77 -18.15 12.14
C VAL A 196 4.87 -19.68 12.10
N LYS A 197 5.17 -20.33 13.23
CA LYS A 197 5.27 -21.80 13.29
C LYS A 197 3.95 -22.50 12.94
N GLU A 198 2.81 -21.96 13.42
CA GLU A 198 1.48 -22.48 13.13
C GLU A 198 1.14 -22.28 11.64
N GLY A 199 1.48 -21.12 11.07
CA GLY A 199 1.32 -20.82 9.64
C GLY A 199 2.13 -21.78 8.75
N VAL A 200 3.37 -22.08 9.12
CA VAL A 200 4.21 -23.07 8.41
C VAL A 200 3.58 -24.46 8.47
N ALA A 201 3.16 -24.91 9.65
CA ALA A 201 2.53 -26.21 9.83
C ALA A 201 1.25 -26.35 8.98
N LEU A 202 0.40 -25.29 8.99
CA LEU A 202 -0.83 -25.26 8.22
C LEU A 202 -0.57 -25.32 6.70
N LEU A 203 0.40 -24.55 6.21
CA LEU A 203 0.77 -24.55 4.80
C LEU A 203 1.34 -25.92 4.37
N SER A 204 2.21 -26.52 5.19
CA SER A 204 2.81 -27.82 4.91
C SER A 204 1.81 -28.97 4.92
N ALA A 205 0.79 -28.92 5.79
CA ALA A 205 -0.28 -29.92 5.87
C ALA A 205 -1.24 -29.87 4.66
N SER A 206 -1.28 -28.75 3.94
CA SER A 206 -2.20 -28.58 2.83
C SER A 206 -1.72 -29.33 1.57
N PRO A 207 -2.65 -29.89 0.75
CA PRO A 207 -2.30 -30.59 -0.47
C PRO A 207 -1.62 -29.66 -1.48
N VAL A 208 -0.74 -30.22 -2.32
CA VAL A 208 -0.12 -29.45 -3.41
C VAL A 208 -1.20 -28.99 -4.38
N PRO A 209 -1.20 -27.71 -4.81
CA PRO A 209 -2.20 -27.22 -5.73
C PRO A 209 -2.07 -27.86 -7.12
N LYS A 210 -3.19 -27.92 -7.82
CA LYS A 210 -3.22 -28.49 -9.18
C LYS A 210 -2.89 -27.46 -10.27
N MET A 211 -2.91 -26.18 -9.93
CA MET A 211 -2.73 -25.08 -10.89
C MET A 211 -1.55 -24.18 -10.49
N ALA A 212 -0.77 -23.77 -11.48
CA ALA A 212 0.41 -22.94 -11.28
C ALA A 212 0.11 -21.62 -10.54
N TRP A 213 -1.00 -20.94 -10.83
CA TRP A 213 -1.37 -19.70 -10.16
C TRP A 213 -1.67 -19.88 -8.65
N GLN A 214 -2.22 -21.04 -8.26
CA GLN A 214 -2.43 -21.37 -6.84
C GLN A 214 -1.09 -21.63 -6.14
N ALA A 215 -0.17 -22.33 -6.81
CA ALA A 215 1.20 -22.53 -6.31
C ALA A 215 1.94 -21.20 -6.14
N SER A 216 1.87 -20.31 -7.13
CA SER A 216 2.43 -18.96 -7.03
C SER A 216 1.86 -18.18 -5.84
N ARG A 217 0.55 -18.23 -5.58
CA ARG A 217 -0.06 -17.57 -4.41
C ARG A 217 0.46 -18.13 -3.09
N ARG A 218 0.64 -19.45 -2.99
CA ARG A 218 1.18 -20.10 -1.78
C ARG A 218 2.63 -19.72 -1.52
N ILE A 219 3.47 -19.75 -2.55
CA ILE A 219 4.88 -19.32 -2.44
C ILE A 219 4.93 -17.84 -2.03
N ASN A 220 4.12 -16.98 -2.64
CA ASN A 220 4.11 -15.57 -2.30
C ASN A 220 3.68 -15.31 -0.85
N VAL A 221 2.66 -16.00 -0.33
CA VAL A 221 2.28 -15.83 1.09
C VAL A 221 3.36 -16.36 2.03
N ALA A 222 4.06 -17.43 1.66
CA ALA A 222 5.20 -17.94 2.44
C ALA A 222 6.35 -16.92 2.49
N VAL A 223 6.64 -16.25 1.37
CA VAL A 223 7.60 -15.14 1.30
C VAL A 223 7.16 -13.95 2.14
N ASP A 224 5.87 -13.58 2.10
CA ASP A 224 5.35 -12.38 2.75
C ASP A 224 5.19 -12.53 4.26
N ALA A 225 4.85 -13.72 4.73
CA ALA A 225 4.35 -13.90 6.10
C ALA A 225 5.05 -15.01 6.91
N LEU A 226 5.85 -15.86 6.28
CA LEU A 226 6.48 -16.99 6.96
C LEU A 226 8.01 -16.89 6.95
N THR A 227 8.68 -18.04 6.89
CA THR A 227 10.15 -18.14 6.90
C THR A 227 10.71 -18.39 5.49
N PRO A 228 11.97 -18.01 5.22
CA PRO A 228 12.64 -18.37 3.98
C PRO A 228 12.61 -19.87 3.67
N ALA A 229 12.76 -20.70 4.70
CA ALA A 229 12.70 -22.17 4.55
C ALA A 229 11.32 -22.64 4.07
N ALA A 230 10.23 -22.05 4.57
CA ALA A 230 8.87 -22.40 4.15
C ALA A 230 8.61 -22.00 2.68
N ALA A 231 9.14 -20.86 2.23
CA ALA A 231 9.05 -20.44 0.84
C ALA A 231 9.81 -21.38 -0.11
N LEU A 232 11.01 -21.84 0.29
CA LEU A 232 11.76 -22.83 -0.49
C LEU A 232 11.09 -24.21 -0.50
N ASP A 233 10.48 -24.62 0.61
CA ASP A 233 9.76 -25.90 0.66
C ASP A 233 8.55 -25.89 -0.28
N GLU A 234 7.76 -24.81 -0.29
CA GLU A 234 6.66 -24.65 -1.24
C GLU A 234 7.15 -24.59 -2.70
N LEU A 235 8.30 -23.95 -2.95
CA LEU A 235 8.91 -23.95 -4.28
C LEU A 235 9.30 -25.36 -4.71
N ARG A 236 9.97 -26.12 -3.83
CA ARG A 236 10.35 -27.52 -4.07
C ARG A 236 9.13 -28.40 -4.34
N ARG A 237 8.09 -28.34 -3.50
CA ARG A 237 6.84 -29.08 -3.67
C ARG A 237 6.16 -28.78 -5.01
N THR A 238 6.25 -27.51 -5.44
CA THR A 238 5.71 -27.05 -6.73
C THR A 238 6.49 -27.64 -7.91
N ASP A 239 7.83 -27.69 -7.80
CA ASP A 239 8.71 -28.28 -8.81
C ASP A 239 8.53 -29.81 -8.90
N GLU A 240 8.41 -30.50 -7.77
CA GLU A 240 8.13 -31.94 -7.70
C GLU A 240 6.76 -32.29 -8.33
N ALA A 241 5.80 -31.37 -8.24
CA ALA A 241 4.49 -31.53 -8.90
C ALA A 241 4.50 -31.15 -10.41
N GLY A 242 5.65 -30.74 -10.95
CA GLY A 242 5.81 -30.38 -12.36
C GLY A 242 5.09 -29.08 -12.77
N LEU A 243 4.73 -28.21 -11.81
CA LEU A 243 4.02 -26.97 -12.09
C LEU A 243 4.98 -25.86 -12.52
N LYS A 244 4.73 -25.26 -13.66
CA LYS A 244 5.50 -24.12 -14.16
C LYS A 244 4.94 -22.81 -13.61
N ILE A 245 5.59 -22.25 -12.61
CA ILE A 245 5.27 -20.93 -12.05
C ILE A 245 6.00 -19.82 -12.81
N ASP A 246 5.52 -18.58 -12.61
CA ASP A 246 6.11 -17.40 -13.24
C ASP A 246 7.51 -17.07 -12.69
N THR A 247 8.30 -16.38 -13.52
CA THR A 247 9.69 -15.97 -13.23
C THR A 247 9.78 -15.12 -11.96
N TYR A 248 8.82 -14.21 -11.76
CA TYR A 248 8.79 -13.32 -10.59
C TYR A 248 8.66 -14.09 -9.28
N THR A 249 7.67 -14.98 -9.19
CA THR A 249 7.42 -15.79 -7.98
C THR A 249 8.64 -16.66 -7.64
N ARG A 250 9.23 -17.31 -8.65
CA ARG A 250 10.42 -18.17 -8.46
C ARG A 250 11.62 -17.37 -7.98
N ALA A 251 11.97 -16.30 -8.67
CA ALA A 251 13.13 -15.48 -8.33
C ALA A 251 12.97 -14.80 -6.96
N ARG A 252 11.75 -14.36 -6.62
CA ARG A 252 11.43 -13.75 -5.33
C ARG A 252 11.61 -14.73 -4.17
N ALA A 253 11.14 -15.97 -4.31
CA ALA A 253 11.32 -16.99 -3.29
C ALA A 253 12.82 -17.31 -3.04
N LEU A 254 13.60 -17.40 -4.10
CA LEU A 254 15.04 -17.64 -4.03
C LEU A 254 15.78 -16.46 -3.37
N GLN A 255 15.45 -15.22 -3.75
CA GLN A 255 16.03 -14.03 -3.15
C GLN A 255 15.69 -13.94 -1.66
N HIS A 256 14.41 -14.15 -1.30
CA HIS A 256 13.97 -14.14 0.10
C HIS A 256 14.73 -15.17 0.96
N ALA A 257 15.12 -16.29 0.36
CA ALA A 257 15.92 -17.32 1.00
C ALA A 257 17.42 -17.01 1.04
N GLY A 258 17.85 -15.83 0.59
CA GLY A 258 19.26 -15.43 0.55
C GLY A 258 20.06 -16.03 -0.62
N ASN A 259 19.39 -16.71 -1.56
CA ASN A 259 20.03 -17.29 -2.75
C ASN A 259 19.88 -16.36 -3.96
N SER A 260 20.45 -15.15 -3.85
CA SER A 260 20.35 -14.13 -4.89
C SER A 260 21.04 -14.51 -6.20
N THR A 261 22.09 -15.36 -6.16
CA THR A 261 22.73 -15.91 -7.37
C THR A 261 21.80 -16.83 -8.15
N ALA A 262 21.05 -17.70 -7.49
CA ALA A 262 20.06 -18.53 -8.16
C ALA A 262 18.88 -17.68 -8.70
N ALA A 263 18.45 -16.67 -7.94
CA ALA A 263 17.44 -15.71 -8.41
C ALA A 263 17.92 -14.97 -9.66
N GLN A 264 19.18 -14.53 -9.70
CA GLN A 264 19.78 -13.88 -10.88
C GLN A 264 19.79 -14.83 -12.09
N SER A 265 20.14 -16.11 -11.89
CA SER A 265 20.12 -17.10 -12.96
C SER A 265 18.71 -17.27 -13.55
N VAL A 266 17.68 -17.33 -12.71
CA VAL A 266 16.28 -17.41 -13.13
C VAL A 266 15.87 -16.16 -13.92
N LEU A 267 16.22 -14.98 -13.42
CA LEU A 267 15.91 -13.70 -14.09
C LEU A 267 16.67 -13.54 -15.42
N SER A 268 17.90 -14.03 -15.51
CA SER A 268 18.71 -13.96 -16.74
C SER A 268 18.25 -14.95 -17.82
N ALA A 269 17.63 -16.06 -17.43
CA ALA A 269 17.04 -17.03 -18.34
C ALA A 269 15.76 -16.49 -19.03
N ASP A 270 15.11 -15.51 -18.42
CA ASP A 270 13.96 -14.82 -19.02
C ASP A 270 14.43 -13.80 -20.07
N LYS A 271 14.20 -14.14 -21.33
CA LYS A 271 14.62 -13.33 -22.50
C LYS A 271 13.67 -12.16 -22.80
N ALA A 272 12.62 -11.96 -22.00
CA ALA A 272 11.72 -10.84 -22.21
C ALA A 272 12.47 -9.50 -22.08
N PRO A 273 12.27 -8.54 -22.99
CA PRO A 273 12.86 -7.22 -22.85
C PRO A 273 12.41 -6.55 -21.54
N ILE A 274 13.34 -5.95 -20.79
CA ILE A 274 13.06 -5.26 -19.52
C ILE A 274 11.90 -4.26 -19.64
N LYS A 275 11.81 -3.58 -20.78
CA LYS A 275 10.74 -2.61 -21.08
C LYS A 275 9.32 -3.19 -21.04
N ASN A 276 9.16 -4.49 -21.23
CA ASN A 276 7.87 -5.19 -21.22
C ASN A 276 7.56 -5.84 -19.86
N GLU A 277 8.51 -5.80 -18.94
CA GLU A 277 8.34 -6.41 -17.62
C GLU A 277 7.35 -5.62 -16.74
N THR A 278 6.68 -6.36 -15.88
CA THR A 278 5.84 -5.73 -14.86
C THR A 278 6.70 -4.97 -13.85
N PRO A 279 6.18 -3.89 -13.25
CA PRO A 279 6.93 -3.13 -12.26
C PRO A 279 7.51 -3.99 -11.11
N PRO A 280 6.76 -4.98 -10.52
CA PRO A 280 7.33 -5.83 -9.47
C PRO A 280 8.53 -6.65 -9.93
N LEU A 281 8.51 -7.15 -11.17
CA LEU A 281 9.62 -7.93 -11.71
C LEU A 281 10.87 -7.07 -11.92
N ARG A 282 10.70 -5.82 -12.41
CA ARG A 282 11.82 -4.87 -12.54
C ARG A 282 12.44 -4.51 -11.20
N GLN A 283 11.60 -4.28 -10.16
CA GLN A 283 12.11 -4.04 -8.82
C GLN A 283 12.92 -5.22 -8.31
N LEU A 284 12.37 -6.43 -8.45
CA LEU A 284 13.06 -7.66 -8.04
C LEU A 284 14.40 -7.81 -8.78
N ARG A 285 14.43 -7.53 -10.08
CA ARG A 285 15.67 -7.57 -10.87
C ARG A 285 16.71 -6.57 -10.37
N LEU A 286 16.27 -5.37 -9.98
CA LEU A 286 17.16 -4.37 -9.39
C LEU A 286 17.70 -4.81 -8.02
N ASP A 287 16.82 -5.32 -7.16
CA ASP A 287 17.20 -5.78 -5.82
C ASP A 287 18.19 -6.95 -5.90
N VAL A 288 17.91 -7.93 -6.78
CA VAL A 288 18.83 -9.07 -7.02
C VAL A 288 20.17 -8.59 -7.60
N ALA A 289 20.17 -7.62 -8.51
CA ALA A 289 21.39 -7.06 -9.07
C ALA A 289 22.26 -6.39 -7.99
N PHE A 290 21.65 -5.68 -7.04
CA PHE A 290 22.36 -5.11 -5.90
C PHE A 290 22.86 -6.19 -4.93
N ASP A 291 22.05 -7.18 -4.62
CA ASP A 291 22.41 -8.29 -3.73
C ASP A 291 23.59 -9.11 -4.28
N THR A 292 23.67 -9.25 -5.60
CA THR A 292 24.77 -9.98 -6.30
C THR A 292 25.92 -9.07 -6.73
N HIS A 293 25.87 -7.78 -6.40
CA HIS A 293 26.87 -6.76 -6.78
C HIS A 293 27.05 -6.64 -8.30
N ASP A 294 26.01 -6.95 -9.08
CA ASP A 294 26.02 -6.79 -10.55
C ASP A 294 25.64 -5.35 -10.93
N ALA A 295 26.66 -4.49 -10.94
CA ALA A 295 26.47 -3.07 -11.26
C ALA A 295 25.93 -2.83 -12.68
N ASN A 296 26.25 -3.71 -13.64
CA ASN A 296 25.79 -3.55 -15.02
C ASN A 296 24.28 -3.87 -15.16
N ALA A 297 23.84 -4.95 -14.51
CA ALA A 297 22.42 -5.29 -14.46
C ALA A 297 21.62 -4.19 -13.74
N ALA A 298 22.12 -3.68 -12.60
CA ALA A 298 21.49 -2.58 -11.88
C ALA A 298 21.40 -1.31 -12.74
N ALA A 299 22.49 -0.94 -13.43
CA ALA A 299 22.53 0.21 -14.34
C ALA A 299 21.49 0.10 -15.47
N ALA A 300 21.35 -1.09 -16.09
CA ALA A 300 20.38 -1.31 -17.15
C ALA A 300 18.93 -1.10 -16.68
N VAL A 301 18.58 -1.62 -15.49
CA VAL A 301 17.23 -1.45 -14.92
C VAL A 301 16.96 0.02 -14.58
N ILE A 302 17.92 0.73 -13.97
CA ILE A 302 17.78 2.15 -13.61
C ILE A 302 17.64 3.00 -14.87
N ALA A 303 18.43 2.74 -15.92
CA ALA A 303 18.36 3.47 -17.18
C ALA A 303 17.01 3.29 -17.89
N ASP A 304 16.51 2.04 -17.94
CA ASP A 304 15.20 1.76 -18.51
C ASP A 304 14.07 2.45 -17.71
N GLU A 305 14.08 2.38 -16.41
CA GLU A 305 13.06 3.03 -15.57
C GLU A 305 13.13 4.57 -15.69
N TYR A 306 14.35 5.15 -15.78
CA TYR A 306 14.50 6.59 -16.02
C TYR A 306 13.97 7.01 -17.38
N SER A 307 14.25 6.22 -18.42
CA SER A 307 13.76 6.50 -19.78
C SER A 307 12.23 6.55 -19.87
N ARG A 308 11.53 5.83 -18.99
CA ARG A 308 10.06 5.79 -18.91
C ARG A 308 9.47 6.88 -18.05
N THR A 309 10.07 7.15 -16.89
CA THR A 309 9.45 7.99 -15.88
C THR A 309 9.98 9.41 -15.87
N HIS A 310 11.20 9.63 -16.36
CA HIS A 310 11.97 10.88 -16.27
C HIS A 310 11.99 11.47 -14.86
N ASN A 311 11.83 10.62 -13.82
CA ASN A 311 11.73 11.03 -12.42
C ASN A 311 13.04 10.75 -11.67
N ALA A 312 13.93 11.72 -11.69
CA ALA A 312 15.22 11.63 -10.99
C ALA A 312 15.07 11.47 -9.46
N THR A 313 14.09 12.14 -8.85
CA THR A 313 13.87 12.06 -7.39
C THR A 313 13.55 10.63 -6.96
N ARG A 314 12.73 9.93 -7.72
CA ARG A 314 12.35 8.53 -7.44
C ARG A 314 13.52 7.56 -7.57
N LEU A 315 14.44 7.84 -8.49
CA LEU A 315 15.59 6.98 -8.78
C LEU A 315 16.86 7.37 -8.04
N ALA A 316 16.86 8.52 -7.34
CA ALA A 316 18.07 9.07 -6.73
C ALA A 316 18.72 8.10 -5.72
N SER A 317 17.93 7.36 -4.94
CA SER A 317 18.45 6.39 -3.98
C SER A 317 19.09 5.17 -4.67
N ALA A 318 18.43 4.61 -5.68
CA ALA A 318 18.97 3.51 -6.48
C ALA A 318 20.23 3.94 -7.24
N TYR A 319 20.22 5.16 -7.79
CA TYR A 319 21.38 5.74 -8.46
C TYR A 319 22.55 5.99 -7.49
N ALA A 320 22.28 6.49 -6.29
CA ALA A 320 23.30 6.66 -5.25
C ALA A 320 23.90 5.32 -4.80
N HIS A 321 23.08 4.27 -4.69
CA HIS A 321 23.56 2.92 -4.40
C HIS A 321 24.43 2.37 -5.54
N LEU A 322 23.99 2.53 -6.81
CA LEU A 322 24.81 2.15 -7.96
C LEU A 322 26.14 2.90 -7.99
N LEU A 323 26.13 4.21 -7.69
CA LEU A 323 27.35 5.04 -7.61
C LEU A 323 28.31 4.53 -6.54
N SER A 324 27.81 4.09 -5.39
CA SER A 324 28.64 3.50 -4.33
C SER A 324 29.19 2.12 -4.71
N LEU A 325 28.44 1.34 -5.49
CA LEU A 325 28.83 0.02 -5.94
C LEU A 325 29.87 0.09 -7.07
N SER A 326 29.60 0.89 -8.09
CA SER A 326 30.48 1.09 -9.23
C SER A 326 30.29 2.47 -9.86
N PRO A 327 31.21 3.43 -9.59
CA PRO A 327 31.17 4.74 -10.25
C PRO A 327 31.20 4.61 -11.79
N ALA A 328 31.96 3.66 -12.33
CA ALA A 328 32.04 3.45 -13.77
C ALA A 328 30.68 3.09 -14.38
N ALA A 329 29.91 2.20 -13.76
CA ALA A 329 28.56 1.84 -14.19
C ALA A 329 27.56 2.99 -14.03
N ALA A 330 27.72 3.85 -13.04
CA ALA A 330 26.85 5.00 -12.80
C ALA A 330 27.00 6.12 -13.82
N PHE A 331 28.19 6.26 -14.45
CA PHE A 331 28.46 7.29 -15.48
C PHE A 331 28.45 6.73 -16.91
N THR A 332 27.70 5.66 -17.16
CA THR A 332 27.44 5.19 -18.51
C THR A 332 26.61 6.20 -19.30
N ARG A 333 26.71 6.16 -20.65
CA ARG A 333 25.98 7.08 -21.55
C ARG A 333 24.48 7.13 -21.23
N ASP A 334 23.87 6.00 -20.93
CA ASP A 334 22.42 5.88 -20.69
C ASP A 334 21.97 6.47 -19.35
N LEU A 335 22.89 6.60 -18.40
CA LEU A 335 22.63 7.17 -17.07
C LEU A 335 23.08 8.63 -16.93
N LEU A 336 23.85 9.19 -17.88
CA LEU A 336 24.23 10.62 -17.84
C LEU A 336 23.04 11.58 -17.72
N PRO A 337 21.89 11.36 -18.41
CA PRO A 337 20.73 12.22 -18.24
C PRO A 337 20.16 12.19 -16.82
N LEU A 338 20.16 11.03 -16.16
CA LEU A 338 19.74 10.90 -14.76
C LEU A 338 20.72 11.61 -13.82
N ALA A 339 22.04 11.41 -14.01
CA ALA A 339 23.09 12.09 -13.25
C ALA A 339 22.93 13.61 -13.32
N PHE A 340 22.77 14.14 -14.54
CA PHE A 340 22.52 15.55 -14.77
C PHE A 340 21.24 16.05 -14.12
N SER A 341 20.14 15.30 -14.22
CA SER A 341 18.86 15.65 -13.58
C SER A 341 18.97 15.69 -12.04
N CYS A 342 19.69 14.73 -11.44
CA CYS A 342 19.97 14.74 -10.01
C CYS A 342 20.80 15.98 -9.61
N LEU A 343 21.87 16.27 -10.34
CA LEU A 343 22.71 17.42 -10.11
C LEU A 343 21.91 18.73 -10.23
N MET A 344 21.14 18.88 -11.29
CA MET A 344 20.29 20.07 -11.51
C MET A 344 19.23 20.22 -10.43
N THR A 345 18.62 19.13 -9.99
CA THR A 345 17.66 19.15 -8.89
C THR A 345 18.31 19.66 -7.61
N VAL A 346 19.48 19.14 -7.25
CA VAL A 346 20.24 19.60 -6.08
C VAL A 346 20.63 21.06 -6.22
N ALA A 347 21.12 21.49 -7.39
CA ALA A 347 21.50 22.88 -7.66
C ALA A 347 20.31 23.83 -7.52
N ILE A 348 19.14 23.48 -8.08
CA ILE A 348 17.92 24.28 -7.98
C ILE A 348 17.48 24.37 -6.51
N ILE A 349 17.41 23.24 -5.80
CA ILE A 349 17.02 23.20 -4.39
C ILE A 349 17.98 24.04 -3.53
N ALA A 350 19.29 23.98 -3.79
CA ALA A 350 20.29 24.76 -3.06
C ALA A 350 20.24 26.26 -3.38
N CYS A 351 19.90 26.64 -4.61
CA CYS A 351 19.86 28.04 -5.03
C CYS A 351 18.53 28.73 -4.68
N LEU A 352 17.41 28.00 -4.65
CA LEU A 352 16.07 28.56 -4.44
C LEU A 352 15.95 29.42 -3.16
N PRO A 353 16.46 29.02 -1.97
CA PRO A 353 16.42 29.85 -0.78
C PRO A 353 17.20 31.18 -0.95
N GLY A 354 18.26 31.19 -1.76
CA GLY A 354 18.99 32.38 -2.09
C GLY A 354 18.15 33.44 -2.81
N LEU A 355 17.29 33.01 -3.76
CA LEU A 355 16.35 33.91 -4.44
C LEU A 355 15.36 34.54 -3.46
N LEU A 356 14.89 33.78 -2.47
CA LEU A 356 13.99 34.27 -1.42
C LEU A 356 14.70 35.28 -0.48
N MET A 357 16.01 35.13 -0.29
CA MET A 357 16.80 36.04 0.56
C MET A 357 17.09 37.38 -0.12
N PHE A 358 17.04 37.49 -1.45
CA PHE A 358 17.35 38.71 -2.18
C PHE A 358 16.43 39.91 -1.82
N PRO A 359 15.08 39.78 -1.88
CA PRO A 359 14.20 40.87 -1.47
C PRO A 359 14.35 41.25 0.00
N VAL A 360 14.66 40.27 0.87
CA VAL A 360 14.95 40.52 2.28
C VAL A 360 16.20 41.34 2.45
N HIS A 361 17.27 41.03 1.71
CA HIS A 361 18.51 41.78 1.71
C HIS A 361 18.26 43.23 1.26
N TYR A 362 17.57 43.40 0.12
CA TYR A 362 17.24 44.72 -0.40
C TYR A 362 16.45 45.57 0.61
N ARG A 363 15.44 45.01 1.24
CA ARG A 363 14.68 45.67 2.31
C ARG A 363 15.56 46.04 3.49
N GLY A 364 16.47 45.18 3.88
CA GLY A 364 17.46 45.47 4.94
C GLY A 364 18.37 46.67 4.60
N VAL A 365 18.84 46.73 3.35
CA VAL A 365 19.64 47.88 2.87
C VAL A 365 18.82 49.18 2.89
N VAL A 366 17.57 49.17 2.45
CA VAL A 366 16.69 50.35 2.50
C VAL A 366 16.46 50.81 3.93
N ARG A 367 16.21 49.89 4.87
CA ARG A 367 16.06 50.22 6.31
C ARG A 367 17.33 50.81 6.91
N LEU A 368 18.47 50.23 6.59
CA LEU A 368 19.76 50.74 7.04
C LEU A 368 20.00 52.20 6.58
N ARG A 369 19.67 52.49 5.30
CA ARG A 369 19.76 53.86 4.75
C ARG A 369 18.84 54.85 5.46
N LYS A 370 17.72 54.38 6.04
CA LYS A 370 16.79 55.19 6.86
C LYS A 370 17.21 55.27 8.34
N GLY A 371 18.36 54.74 8.72
CA GLY A 371 18.80 54.70 10.12
C GLY A 371 18.08 53.66 11.00
N GLU A 372 17.23 52.78 10.40
CA GLU A 372 16.52 51.77 11.14
C GLU A 372 17.39 50.52 11.30
N VAL A 373 18.07 50.39 12.42
CA VAL A 373 18.90 49.22 12.74
C VAL A 373 18.13 48.29 13.67
N SER A 374 17.96 47.01 13.30
CA SER A 374 17.43 45.99 14.20
C SER A 374 18.57 45.20 14.82
N GLU A 375 18.54 45.01 16.13
CA GLU A 375 19.52 44.13 16.80
C GLU A 375 19.40 42.69 16.27
N PRO A 376 20.54 42.02 15.98
CA PRO A 376 20.53 40.62 15.60
C PRO A 376 20.06 39.75 16.77
N LEU A 377 19.24 38.76 16.51
CA LEU A 377 18.78 37.78 17.53
C LEU A 377 19.97 37.00 18.09
N PHE A 378 20.88 36.61 17.21
CA PHE A 378 22.14 35.94 17.56
C PHE A 378 23.32 36.64 16.92
N ALA A 379 24.37 36.85 17.71
CA ALA A 379 25.61 37.49 17.22
C ALA A 379 26.27 36.63 16.14
N GLY A 380 26.71 37.28 15.07
CA GLY A 380 27.40 36.60 13.95
C GLY A 380 26.50 35.90 12.92
N ILE A 381 25.22 35.72 13.21
CA ILE A 381 24.28 35.11 12.24
C ILE A 381 23.70 36.17 11.30
N GLY A 382 23.79 35.95 10.01
CA GLY A 382 23.24 36.81 8.95
C GLY A 382 22.57 36.02 7.83
N LEU A 383 22.12 36.70 6.76
CA LEU A 383 21.35 36.09 5.65
C LEU A 383 22.07 34.92 4.96
N ARG A 384 23.39 34.94 4.86
CA ARG A 384 24.15 33.82 4.30
C ARG A 384 23.96 32.54 5.10
N HIS A 385 23.88 32.64 6.43
CA HIS A 385 23.62 31.48 7.30
C HIS A 385 22.18 30.98 7.12
N ALA A 386 21.19 31.88 6.97
CA ALA A 386 19.82 31.55 6.64
C ALA A 386 19.74 30.80 5.30
N TRP A 387 20.42 31.31 4.27
CA TRP A 387 20.47 30.69 2.97
C TRP A 387 21.08 29.28 3.05
N TYR A 388 22.32 29.18 3.52
CA TYR A 388 23.05 27.90 3.53
C TYR A 388 22.40 26.86 4.42
N ALA A 389 21.89 27.24 5.59
CA ALA A 389 21.18 26.32 6.47
C ALA A 389 19.87 25.80 5.84
N LEU A 390 19.09 26.69 5.22
CA LEU A 390 17.84 26.28 4.55
C LEU A 390 18.12 25.47 3.29
N SER A 391 19.15 25.80 2.51
CA SER A 391 19.59 25.04 1.34
C SER A 391 20.03 23.62 1.74
N LEU A 392 20.88 23.50 2.76
CA LEU A 392 21.32 22.22 3.29
C LEU A 392 20.12 21.40 3.77
N PHE A 393 19.20 21.98 4.53
CA PHE A 393 18.00 21.30 5.02
C PHE A 393 17.11 20.84 3.86
N SER A 394 16.92 21.67 2.85
CA SER A 394 16.10 21.31 1.67
C SER A 394 16.72 20.16 0.86
N VAL A 395 18.05 20.15 0.70
CA VAL A 395 18.78 19.05 0.07
C VAL A 395 18.66 17.77 0.91
N VAL A 396 18.82 17.87 2.23
CA VAL A 396 18.67 16.76 3.17
C VAL A 396 17.24 16.19 3.11
N LEU A 397 16.23 17.07 3.12
CA LEU A 397 14.82 16.65 2.99
C LEU A 397 14.57 15.95 1.66
N TRP A 398 15.11 16.47 0.57
CA TRP A 398 14.99 15.84 -0.75
C TRP A 398 15.65 14.46 -0.77
N LEU A 399 16.84 14.30 -0.18
CA LEU A 399 17.51 13.00 -0.06
C LEU A 399 16.66 12.01 0.75
N VAL A 400 16.17 12.43 1.92
CA VAL A 400 15.31 11.58 2.79
C VAL A 400 14.06 11.14 2.04
N MET A 401 13.37 12.07 1.36
CA MET A 401 12.18 11.74 0.58
C MET A 401 12.50 10.84 -0.63
N SER A 402 13.67 11.01 -1.24
CA SER A 402 14.15 10.15 -2.32
C SER A 402 14.43 8.73 -1.82
N PHE A 403 15.06 8.58 -0.66
CA PHE A 403 15.26 7.26 -0.04
C PHE A 403 13.93 6.62 0.35
N HIS A 404 13.02 7.36 0.97
CA HIS A 404 11.69 6.85 1.32
C HIS A 404 10.87 6.45 0.08
N SER A 405 10.91 7.24 -0.98
CA SER A 405 10.23 6.94 -2.26
C SER A 405 10.95 5.85 -3.05
N GLY A 406 12.26 5.77 -2.97
CA GLY A 406 13.09 4.80 -3.70
C GLY A 406 13.03 3.40 -3.14
N THR A 407 12.71 3.24 -1.84
CA THR A 407 12.39 1.93 -1.24
C THR A 407 11.06 1.37 -1.77
N ALA A 408 10.25 2.22 -2.41
CA ALA A 408 9.05 1.87 -3.14
C ALA A 408 9.17 2.36 -4.59
N LEU A 409 10.13 1.86 -5.37
CA LEU A 409 10.28 2.16 -6.81
C LEU A 409 8.95 1.98 -7.57
N ILE A 410 8.03 1.25 -6.96
CA ILE A 410 6.73 0.87 -7.49
C ILE A 410 5.62 1.33 -6.55
N ALA A 411 5.60 2.61 -6.19
CA ALA A 411 4.51 3.19 -5.40
C ALA A 411 3.11 3.10 -6.05
N GLN A 412 2.98 2.49 -7.24
CA GLN A 412 1.70 2.18 -7.87
C GLN A 412 1.17 0.77 -7.52
N VAL A 413 1.98 -0.09 -6.96
CA VAL A 413 1.47 -1.35 -6.39
C VAL A 413 0.98 -1.03 -4.99
N LYS A 414 -0.33 -0.88 -4.84
CA LYS A 414 -1.00 -0.62 -3.55
C LYS A 414 -0.79 -1.72 -2.51
N ASP A 415 -0.31 -2.86 -2.93
CA ASP A 415 0.12 -3.92 -2.03
C ASP A 415 1.54 -3.60 -1.55
N LYS A 416 1.66 -3.43 -0.24
CA LYS A 416 2.90 -3.24 0.51
C LYS A 416 3.80 -4.49 0.42
N VAL A 417 4.11 -4.91 -0.79
CA VAL A 417 5.15 -5.92 -1.04
C VAL A 417 6.48 -5.18 -0.95
N GLY A 418 6.74 -4.66 0.25
CA GLY A 418 8.01 -4.08 0.58
C GLY A 418 9.02 -5.19 0.81
N ARG A 419 10.26 -4.96 0.38
CA ARG A 419 11.42 -5.74 0.79
C ARG A 419 11.35 -5.93 2.31
N VAL A 420 11.43 -7.18 2.79
CA VAL A 420 11.48 -7.45 4.22
C VAL A 420 12.69 -6.71 4.80
N GLY A 421 12.47 -5.84 5.80
CA GLY A 421 13.53 -5.04 6.41
C GLY A 421 13.77 -3.66 5.79
N TRP A 422 13.03 -3.21 4.77
CA TRP A 422 13.22 -1.89 4.16
C TRP A 422 13.14 -0.72 5.15
N GLN A 423 12.35 -0.87 6.23
CA GLN A 423 12.26 0.15 7.27
C GLN A 423 13.58 0.27 8.06
N SER A 424 14.29 -0.83 8.28
CA SER A 424 15.61 -0.83 8.91
C SER A 424 16.64 -0.13 8.03
N ASP A 425 16.63 -0.41 6.72
CA ASP A 425 17.50 0.26 5.74
C ASP A 425 17.22 1.77 5.70
N LEU A 426 15.94 2.16 5.78
CA LEU A 426 15.54 3.56 5.87
C LEU A 426 16.10 4.24 7.11
N VAL A 427 16.06 3.57 8.28
CA VAL A 427 16.64 4.10 9.52
C VAL A 427 18.14 4.36 9.36
N ILE A 428 18.88 3.39 8.80
CA ILE A 428 20.33 3.52 8.56
C ILE A 428 20.61 4.70 7.60
N ALA A 429 19.91 4.76 6.48
CA ALA A 429 20.04 5.85 5.51
C ALA A 429 19.73 7.22 6.15
N TYR A 430 18.72 7.25 7.01
CA TYR A 430 18.34 8.48 7.71
C TYR A 430 19.38 8.92 8.73
N VAL A 431 19.98 7.99 9.48
CA VAL A 431 21.10 8.29 10.40
C VAL A 431 22.26 8.91 9.65
N TRP A 432 22.68 8.35 8.52
CA TRP A 432 23.74 8.92 7.68
C TRP A 432 23.38 10.31 7.16
N THR A 433 22.12 10.52 6.78
CA THR A 433 21.62 11.81 6.31
C THR A 433 21.66 12.87 7.43
N LEU A 434 21.29 12.49 8.66
CA LEU A 434 21.38 13.36 9.84
C LEU A 434 22.83 13.69 10.20
N LEU A 435 23.74 12.73 10.10
CA LEU A 435 25.17 12.98 10.31
C LEU A 435 25.74 13.96 9.26
N PHE A 436 25.35 13.80 8.00
CA PHE A 436 25.71 14.74 6.93
C PHE A 436 25.14 16.14 7.21
N ALA A 437 23.88 16.25 7.62
CA ALA A 437 23.25 17.51 7.99
C ALA A 437 23.95 18.17 9.18
N ALA A 438 24.29 17.39 10.21
CA ALA A 438 25.00 17.89 11.38
C ALA A 438 26.41 18.43 11.02
N ALA A 439 27.17 17.69 10.21
CA ALA A 439 28.47 18.09 9.73
C ALA A 439 28.38 19.37 8.88
N GLY A 440 27.41 19.44 7.97
CA GLY A 440 27.16 20.64 7.15
C GLY A 440 26.79 21.86 8.00
N LEU A 441 25.90 21.70 8.99
CA LEU A 441 25.55 22.79 9.92
C LEU A 441 26.75 23.23 10.79
N ALA A 442 27.52 22.26 11.28
CA ALA A 442 28.74 22.55 12.03
C ALA A 442 29.74 23.39 11.18
N TRP A 443 29.89 23.07 9.90
CA TRP A 443 30.73 23.84 8.97
C TRP A 443 30.15 25.22 8.67
N ILE A 444 28.83 25.33 8.41
CA ILE A 444 28.16 26.62 8.18
C ILE A 444 28.32 27.53 9.39
N MET A 445 28.19 26.99 10.60
CA MET A 445 28.21 27.73 11.87
C MET A 445 29.56 27.70 12.58
N ARG A 446 30.64 27.25 11.93
CA ARG A 446 31.98 27.08 12.55
C ARG A 446 32.58 28.37 13.16
N ARG A 447 32.15 29.54 12.67
CA ARG A 447 32.61 30.85 13.17
C ARG A 447 31.66 31.46 14.20
N ILE A 448 30.61 30.78 14.58
CA ILE A 448 29.62 31.23 15.55
C ILE A 448 29.99 30.70 16.94
N ALA A 449 29.88 31.53 17.94
CA ALA A 449 30.09 31.11 19.32
C ALA A 449 28.94 30.22 19.79
N TRP A 450 29.10 28.89 19.71
CA TRP A 450 28.08 27.89 20.04
C TRP A 450 27.48 28.07 21.45
N ARG A 451 28.33 28.47 22.43
CA ARG A 451 27.86 28.79 23.80
C ARG A 451 26.81 29.91 23.81
N GLY A 452 26.86 30.84 22.86
CA GLY A 452 25.87 31.91 22.71
C GLY A 452 24.54 31.43 22.12
N LEU A 453 24.52 30.30 21.39
CA LEU A 453 23.31 29.75 20.81
C LEU A 453 22.45 28.95 21.81
N TRP A 454 23.04 28.42 22.90
CA TRP A 454 22.29 27.66 23.91
C TRP A 454 21.40 28.52 24.79
N GLY A 455 21.73 29.81 24.95
CA GLY A 455 20.94 30.76 25.73
C GLY A 455 21.63 31.17 27.03
N ARG A 456 21.53 32.46 27.32
CA ARG A 456 22.08 33.10 28.54
C ARG A 456 20.99 33.67 29.44
N GLY A 457 19.74 33.62 29.01
CA GLY A 457 18.59 34.14 29.75
C GLY A 457 18.20 33.25 30.92
N ALA A 458 17.85 33.84 32.08
CA ALA A 458 17.23 33.09 33.17
C ALA A 458 15.89 32.49 32.72
N TRP A 459 15.74 31.20 32.93
CA TRP A 459 14.50 30.51 32.64
C TRP A 459 13.41 30.95 33.61
N GLN A 460 12.25 31.39 33.09
CA GLN A 460 11.12 31.81 33.91
C GLN A 460 9.94 30.87 33.64
N LEU A 461 9.35 30.37 34.71
CA LEU A 461 8.22 29.40 34.62
C LEU A 461 7.07 29.93 33.76
N LYS A 462 6.79 31.23 33.79
CA LYS A 462 5.76 31.87 32.93
C LYS A 462 5.95 31.65 31.43
N TRP A 463 7.19 31.40 30.97
CA TRP A 463 7.44 31.11 29.55
C TRP A 463 7.09 29.70 29.14
N MET A 464 6.88 28.80 30.12
CA MET A 464 6.41 27.45 29.88
C MET A 464 4.90 27.41 29.55
N LEU A 465 4.11 28.41 29.94
CA LEU A 465 2.68 28.42 29.69
C LEU A 465 2.29 28.34 28.20
N PRO A 466 2.85 29.17 27.28
CA PRO A 466 2.57 29.03 25.85
C PRO A 466 3.05 27.69 25.28
N ALA A 467 4.18 27.16 25.77
CA ALA A 467 4.69 25.87 25.38
C ALA A 467 3.73 24.75 25.80
N ALA A 468 3.28 24.76 27.06
CA ALA A 468 2.31 23.80 27.59
C ALA A 468 0.98 23.86 26.84
N ALA A 469 0.48 25.06 26.52
CA ALA A 469 -0.76 25.24 25.75
C ALA A 469 -0.67 24.58 24.35
N VAL A 470 0.45 24.79 23.63
CA VAL A 470 0.64 24.17 22.31
C VAL A 470 0.78 22.64 22.42
N LEU A 471 1.50 22.14 23.41
CA LEU A 471 1.63 20.68 23.64
C LEU A 471 0.29 20.06 24.03
N SER A 472 -0.56 20.75 24.80
CA SER A 472 -1.90 20.27 25.12
C SER A 472 -2.78 20.12 23.88
N ILE A 473 -2.65 21.02 22.89
CA ILE A 473 -3.33 20.89 21.60
C ILE A 473 -2.86 19.60 20.88
N ASN A 474 -1.57 19.29 20.94
CA ASN A 474 -1.06 18.06 20.32
C ASN A 474 -1.61 16.81 21.00
N VAL A 475 -1.60 16.75 22.32
CA VAL A 475 -2.19 15.64 23.08
C VAL A 475 -3.66 15.46 22.73
N LEU A 476 -4.44 16.56 22.66
CA LEU A 476 -5.85 16.51 22.29
C LEU A 476 -6.05 15.98 20.86
N ARG A 477 -5.24 16.45 19.90
CA ARG A 477 -5.28 15.94 18.52
C ARG A 477 -5.08 14.42 18.45
N TRP A 478 -4.12 13.89 19.19
CA TRP A 478 -3.86 12.45 19.21
C TRP A 478 -4.96 11.69 19.95
N ALA A 479 -5.44 12.20 21.06
CA ALA A 479 -6.55 11.59 21.80
C ALA A 479 -7.83 11.50 20.95
N THR A 480 -8.12 12.50 20.14
CA THR A 480 -9.29 12.49 19.23
C THR A 480 -9.07 11.65 17.97
N ALA A 481 -7.84 11.58 17.46
CA ALA A 481 -7.50 10.77 16.28
C ALA A 481 -7.58 9.26 16.54
N SER A 482 -7.32 8.81 17.77
CA SER A 482 -7.44 7.39 18.15
C SER A 482 -8.88 6.85 18.10
N HIS A 483 -9.88 7.72 18.03
CA HIS A 483 -11.31 7.37 17.93
C HIS A 483 -11.86 7.54 16.50
N ALA A 484 -11.08 8.05 15.55
CA ALA A 484 -11.51 8.25 14.18
C ALA A 484 -11.06 7.06 13.29
N PRO A 485 -11.92 6.52 12.40
CA PRO A 485 -11.50 5.49 11.46
C PRO A 485 -10.43 6.05 10.53
N HIS A 486 -9.25 5.44 10.57
CA HIS A 486 -8.09 5.63 9.70
C HIS A 486 -7.99 7.00 9.00
N VAL A 487 -7.39 7.96 9.69
CA VAL A 487 -6.97 9.22 9.05
C VAL A 487 -5.90 8.89 8.01
N ALA A 488 -6.19 9.20 6.75
CA ALA A 488 -5.30 8.94 5.63
C ALA A 488 -3.87 9.42 5.91
N ASP A 489 -2.92 8.56 5.60
CA ASP A 489 -1.49 8.78 5.76
C ASP A 489 -1.03 10.10 5.14
N THR A 490 -0.57 11.02 5.96
CA THR A 490 0.23 12.12 5.46
C THR A 490 1.69 11.64 5.30
N SER A 491 2.39 12.16 4.29
CA SER A 491 3.74 11.68 3.94
C SER A 491 4.75 11.75 5.08
N VAL A 492 4.63 12.74 5.97
CA VAL A 492 5.56 12.93 7.11
C VAL A 492 5.21 12.00 8.27
N VAL A 493 3.91 11.80 8.56
CA VAL A 493 3.48 10.87 9.61
C VAL A 493 3.87 9.45 9.22
N SER A 494 3.63 9.05 7.97
CA SER A 494 4.02 7.73 7.49
C SER A 494 5.54 7.52 7.50
N PHE A 495 6.33 8.57 7.20
CA PHE A 495 7.78 8.53 7.29
C PHE A 495 8.26 8.33 8.74
N ALA A 496 7.75 9.15 9.67
CA ALA A 496 8.13 9.05 11.09
C ALA A 496 7.70 7.70 11.71
N GLN A 497 6.53 7.17 11.33
CA GLN A 497 6.11 5.81 11.68
C GLN A 497 7.08 4.75 11.15
N SER A 498 7.53 4.88 9.90
CA SER A 498 8.49 3.95 9.30
C SER A 498 9.82 3.94 10.05
N ILE A 499 10.27 5.09 10.57
CA ILE A 499 11.47 5.16 11.44
C ILE A 499 11.25 4.41 12.77
N VAL A 500 10.08 4.58 13.41
CA VAL A 500 9.77 3.85 14.65
C VAL A 500 9.70 2.34 14.39
N ILE A 501 9.01 1.91 13.34
CA ILE A 501 8.87 0.50 12.96
C ILE A 501 10.23 -0.10 12.62
N GLY A 502 11.05 0.60 11.82
CA GLY A 502 12.39 0.14 11.44
C GLY A 502 13.33 0.01 12.63
N ALA A 503 13.32 0.98 13.54
CA ALA A 503 14.10 0.93 14.77
C ALA A 503 13.65 -0.23 15.69
N LYS A 504 12.35 -0.48 15.81
CA LYS A 504 11.81 -1.66 16.53
C LYS A 504 12.25 -2.98 15.88
N ALA A 505 12.21 -3.07 14.55
CA ALA A 505 12.68 -4.24 13.82
C ALA A 505 14.18 -4.52 14.05
N MET A 506 14.96 -3.46 14.33
CA MET A 506 16.37 -3.54 14.74
C MET A 506 16.54 -3.83 16.26
N GLY A 507 15.43 -4.08 17.00
CA GLY A 507 15.45 -4.32 18.43
C GLY A 507 15.74 -3.07 19.29
N SER A 508 15.63 -1.85 18.73
CA SER A 508 16.08 -0.62 19.40
C SER A 508 15.08 0.53 19.33
N LEU A 509 14.02 0.48 20.14
CA LEU A 509 13.14 1.65 20.34
C LEU A 509 13.90 2.91 20.82
N PRO A 510 14.93 2.83 21.72
CA PRO A 510 15.77 3.97 22.07
C PRO A 510 16.41 4.66 20.88
N LEU A 511 16.72 3.94 19.79
CA LEU A 511 17.23 4.54 18.56
C LEU A 511 16.20 5.47 17.91
N ALA A 512 14.93 5.08 17.84
CA ALA A 512 13.86 5.95 17.35
C ALA A 512 13.74 7.24 18.19
N VAL A 513 13.81 7.11 19.52
CA VAL A 513 13.79 8.27 20.44
C VAL A 513 15.02 9.16 20.20
N ALA A 514 16.22 8.61 20.08
CA ALA A 514 17.44 9.38 19.81
C ALA A 514 17.36 10.13 18.49
N ILE A 515 16.81 9.50 17.46
CA ILE A 515 16.62 10.14 16.14
C ILE A 515 15.54 11.22 16.23
N LEU A 516 14.30 10.86 16.58
CA LEU A 516 13.13 11.72 16.43
C LEU A 516 13.01 12.76 17.54
N CYS A 517 13.45 12.45 18.77
CA CYS A 517 13.30 13.36 19.92
C CYS A 517 14.58 14.14 20.27
N VAL A 518 15.74 13.76 19.70
CA VAL A 518 17.00 14.48 19.98
C VAL A 518 17.63 15.02 18.71
N ALA A 519 18.04 14.17 17.77
CA ALA A 519 18.80 14.59 16.60
C ALA A 519 18.01 15.51 15.67
N VAL A 520 16.78 15.15 15.33
CA VAL A 520 15.89 15.93 14.46
C VAL A 520 15.59 17.31 15.07
N PRO A 521 15.13 17.44 16.33
CA PRO A 521 14.93 18.74 16.97
C PRO A 521 16.17 19.62 16.98
N ILE A 522 17.35 19.08 17.27
CA ILE A 522 18.59 19.85 17.27
C ILE A 522 18.86 20.43 15.87
N ILE A 523 18.80 19.60 14.83
CA ILE A 523 19.07 20.03 13.46
C ILE A 523 18.04 21.06 13.00
N GLU A 524 16.76 20.80 13.21
CA GLU A 524 15.69 21.69 12.77
C GLU A 524 15.72 23.03 13.52
N GLU A 525 15.96 23.05 14.82
CA GLU A 525 16.07 24.31 15.57
C GLU A 525 17.28 25.11 15.14
N LEU A 526 18.42 24.47 14.84
CA LEU A 526 19.59 25.14 14.29
C LEU A 526 19.31 25.77 12.92
N VAL A 527 18.55 25.09 12.07
CA VAL A 527 18.16 25.58 10.73
C VAL A 527 17.16 26.73 10.84
N PHE A 528 16.03 26.49 11.52
CA PHE A 528 14.90 27.43 11.50
C PHE A 528 15.05 28.59 12.49
N ARG A 529 15.45 28.32 13.74
CA ARG A 529 15.57 29.37 14.76
C ARG A 529 16.99 29.96 14.77
N GLY A 530 18.00 29.11 14.63
CA GLY A 530 19.39 29.56 14.50
C GLY A 530 19.62 30.31 13.18
N GLY A 531 19.56 29.58 12.06
CA GLY A 531 19.86 30.07 10.72
C GLY A 531 18.82 31.07 10.19
N LEU A 532 17.59 30.59 9.97
CA LEU A 532 16.56 31.35 9.26
C LEU A 532 16.05 32.53 10.09
N LEU A 533 15.48 32.30 11.28
CA LEU A 533 14.99 33.38 12.13
C LEU A 533 16.12 34.37 12.52
N GLY A 534 17.29 33.83 12.93
CA GLY A 534 18.46 34.65 13.29
C GLY A 534 18.94 35.51 12.13
N GLY A 535 19.02 34.93 10.92
CA GLY A 535 19.46 35.63 9.71
C GLY A 535 18.49 36.71 9.22
N LEU A 536 17.17 36.42 9.28
CA LEU A 536 16.11 37.36 8.85
C LEU A 536 15.92 38.52 9.84
N SER A 537 16.07 38.26 11.14
CA SER A 537 15.70 39.23 12.21
C SER A 537 16.40 40.57 12.09
N ARG A 538 17.63 40.59 11.61
CA ARG A 538 18.41 41.83 11.37
C ARG A 538 17.83 42.69 10.25
N HIS A 539 17.17 42.05 9.26
CA HIS A 539 16.67 42.72 8.05
C HIS A 539 15.19 43.09 8.14
N LEU A 540 14.37 42.22 8.72
CA LEU A 540 12.89 42.35 8.78
C LEU A 540 12.36 42.71 10.17
N GLY A 541 13.24 42.66 11.20
CA GLY A 541 12.81 42.69 12.60
C GLY A 541 12.21 41.36 13.05
N PHE A 542 12.13 41.16 14.37
CA PHE A 542 11.78 39.89 14.95
C PHE A 542 10.36 39.36 14.54
N ARG A 543 9.35 40.26 14.59
CA ARG A 543 7.94 39.81 14.36
C ARG A 543 7.75 39.14 13.01
N TRP A 544 8.15 39.82 11.92
CA TRP A 544 8.04 39.29 10.57
C TRP A 544 8.96 38.10 10.32
N SER A 545 10.16 38.13 10.86
CA SER A 545 11.08 37.00 10.75
C SER A 545 10.53 35.73 11.41
N ASN A 546 9.85 35.91 12.56
CA ASN A 546 9.22 34.76 13.26
C ASN A 546 8.03 34.18 12.51
N VAL A 547 7.21 35.06 11.89
CA VAL A 547 6.10 34.59 11.05
C VAL A 547 6.63 33.84 9.82
N ILE A 548 7.61 34.39 9.11
CA ILE A 548 8.18 33.78 7.91
C ILE A 548 8.80 32.41 8.24
N GLN A 549 9.64 32.33 9.29
CA GLN A 549 10.22 31.05 9.65
C GLN A 549 9.16 30.00 10.06
N ALA A 550 8.06 30.43 10.71
CA ALA A 550 6.99 29.54 11.10
C ALA A 550 6.19 29.02 9.91
N VAL A 551 5.93 29.87 8.90
CA VAL A 551 5.31 29.46 7.64
C VAL A 551 6.22 28.45 6.92
N VAL A 552 7.51 28.78 6.76
CA VAL A 552 8.46 27.88 6.08
C VAL A 552 8.56 26.54 6.81
N PHE A 553 8.68 26.56 8.13
CA PHE A 553 8.73 25.35 8.96
C PHE A 553 7.48 24.46 8.74
N ALA A 554 6.29 25.05 8.88
CA ALA A 554 5.03 24.29 8.71
C ALA A 554 4.86 23.77 7.27
N SER A 555 5.24 24.57 6.26
CA SER A 555 5.14 24.16 4.84
C SER A 555 6.08 23.01 4.48
N MET A 556 7.27 22.92 5.10
CA MET A 556 8.23 21.85 4.84
C MET A 556 7.72 20.47 5.29
N HIS A 557 6.74 20.42 6.16
CA HIS A 557 6.12 19.16 6.60
C HIS A 557 5.09 18.61 5.61
N GLN A 558 4.67 19.39 4.59
CA GLN A 558 3.75 18.99 3.52
C GLN A 558 2.41 18.40 4.03
N ASP A 559 1.99 18.77 5.23
CA ASP A 559 0.77 18.33 5.88
C ASP A 559 -0.17 19.49 6.14
N LEU A 560 -1.15 19.68 5.27
CA LEU A 560 -2.15 20.75 5.40
C LEU A 560 -3.00 20.64 6.68
N ARG A 561 -3.24 19.42 7.18
CA ARG A 561 -4.04 19.18 8.39
C ARG A 561 -3.27 19.57 9.65
N ALA A 562 -1.96 19.34 9.63
CA ALA A 562 -1.08 19.73 10.73
C ALA A 562 -0.53 21.15 10.60
N PHE A 563 -0.71 21.81 9.45
CA PHE A 563 -0.10 23.11 9.16
C PHE A 563 -0.37 24.15 10.25
N ALA A 564 -1.62 24.35 10.64
CA ALA A 564 -1.99 25.34 11.66
C ALA A 564 -1.33 25.04 13.01
N TYR A 565 -1.28 23.79 13.42
CA TYR A 565 -0.61 23.35 14.64
C TYR A 565 0.91 23.57 14.56
N LEU A 566 1.55 23.13 13.48
CA LEU A 566 3.00 23.29 13.28
C LEU A 566 3.41 24.75 13.17
N PHE A 567 2.57 25.57 12.56
CA PHE A 567 2.77 27.02 12.51
C PHE A 567 2.76 27.64 13.90
N LEU A 568 1.77 27.30 14.75
CA LEU A 568 1.70 27.77 16.13
C LEU A 568 2.89 27.30 16.96
N LEU A 569 3.25 26.00 16.85
CA LEU A 569 4.44 25.43 17.49
C LEU A 569 5.70 26.23 17.12
N ALA A 570 5.85 26.51 15.84
CA ALA A 570 6.99 27.25 15.31
C ALA A 570 7.03 28.70 15.78
N LEU A 571 5.87 29.38 15.87
CA LEU A 571 5.78 30.74 16.41
C LEU A 571 6.19 30.78 17.88
N VAL A 572 5.72 29.84 18.69
CA VAL A 572 6.06 29.74 20.12
C VAL A 572 7.54 29.43 20.29
N ALA A 573 8.08 28.49 19.53
CA ALA A 573 9.51 28.14 19.55
C ALA A 573 10.38 29.35 19.21
N GLY A 574 10.04 30.13 18.15
CA GLY A 574 10.75 31.34 17.81
C GLY A 574 10.64 32.44 18.86
N TRP A 575 9.46 32.57 19.51
CA TRP A 575 9.29 33.50 20.64
C TRP A 575 10.14 33.09 21.85
N LEU A 576 10.21 31.79 22.18
CA LEU A 576 11.08 31.22 23.21
C LEU A 576 12.55 31.52 22.90
N ALA A 577 13.00 31.31 21.65
CA ALA A 577 14.36 31.62 21.23
C ALA A 577 14.73 33.09 21.51
N LYS A 578 13.78 34.01 21.27
CA LYS A 578 13.99 35.44 21.59
C LYS A 578 14.03 35.70 23.10
N LYS A 579 13.13 35.08 23.87
CA LYS A 579 13.02 35.32 25.33
C LYS A 579 14.23 34.78 26.09
N THR A 580 14.67 33.57 25.72
CA THR A 580 15.82 32.89 26.35
C THR A 580 17.15 33.29 25.72
N LYS A 581 17.13 34.07 24.64
CA LYS A 581 18.31 34.38 23.82
C LYS A 581 19.11 33.13 23.43
N GLY A 582 18.41 32.05 23.12
CA GLY A 582 19.02 30.76 22.80
C GLY A 582 18.05 29.71 22.27
N LEU A 583 18.59 28.55 21.89
CA LEU A 583 17.89 27.46 21.23
C LEU A 583 17.50 26.30 22.16
N ALA A 584 18.04 26.25 23.40
CA ALA A 584 17.79 25.12 24.31
C ALA A 584 16.29 24.92 24.61
N MET A 585 15.55 26.01 24.86
CA MET A 585 14.10 25.90 25.13
C MET A 585 13.28 25.53 23.89
N PRO A 586 13.50 26.12 22.71
CA PRO A 586 12.90 25.62 21.49
C PRO A 586 13.18 24.14 21.21
N MET A 587 14.42 23.69 21.40
CA MET A 587 14.81 22.28 21.25
C MET A 587 14.05 21.38 22.21
N LEU A 588 13.93 21.78 23.48
CA LEU A 588 13.17 21.02 24.48
C LEU A 588 11.67 20.96 24.13
N LEU A 589 11.05 22.08 23.73
CA LEU A 589 9.66 22.10 23.28
C LEU A 589 9.45 21.14 22.11
N HIS A 590 10.34 21.17 21.11
CA HIS A 590 10.27 20.32 19.93
C HIS A 590 10.49 18.84 20.30
N ALA A 591 11.47 18.54 21.13
CA ALA A 591 11.74 17.18 21.62
C ALA A 591 10.55 16.57 22.35
N VAL A 592 9.89 17.33 23.23
CA VAL A 592 8.67 16.89 23.94
C VAL A 592 7.51 16.68 22.96
N ASN A 593 7.35 17.57 21.98
CA ASN A 593 6.36 17.41 20.92
C ASN A 593 6.53 16.06 20.17
N ASN A 594 7.76 15.74 19.79
CA ASN A 594 8.08 14.51 19.08
C ASN A 594 7.97 13.27 20.00
N ALA A 595 8.28 13.41 21.29
CA ALA A 595 8.10 12.34 22.26
C ALA A 595 6.63 11.94 22.42
N ILE A 596 5.70 12.91 22.40
CA ILE A 596 4.25 12.66 22.41
C ILE A 596 3.88 11.79 21.18
N PHE A 597 4.38 12.15 19.99
CA PHE A 597 4.16 11.36 18.79
C PHE A 597 4.72 9.94 18.91
N VAL A 598 5.99 9.80 19.32
CA VAL A 598 6.62 8.48 19.46
C VAL A 598 5.84 7.60 20.44
N ALA A 599 5.38 8.17 21.57
CA ALA A 599 4.59 7.44 22.56
C ALA A 599 3.23 6.95 22.03
N THR A 600 2.66 7.60 21.00
CA THR A 600 1.38 7.18 20.39
C THR A 600 1.56 6.12 19.31
N VAL A 601 2.76 5.99 18.73
CA VAL A 601 3.07 5.05 17.64
C VAL A 601 3.86 3.84 18.13
N ALA A 602 4.56 3.98 19.27
CA ALA A 602 5.37 2.93 19.88
C ALA A 602 4.53 1.89 20.60
#